data_f826c9351034a500a595be96dea3bfbe
#
_entry.id   f826c9351034a500a595be96dea3bfbe
#
_cell.length_a   1.000
_cell.length_b   1.000
_cell.length_c   1.000
_cell.angle_alpha   90.00
_cell.angle_beta   90.00
_cell.angle_gamma   90.00
#
_symmetry.space_group_name_H-M   'P 1'
#
loop_
_entity.id
_entity.type
_entity.pdbx_description
1 polymer ?
#
loop_
_entity_poly.entity_id
_entity_poly.type
_entity_poly.pdbx_seq_one_letter_code
_entity_poly.pdbx_strand_id
1 'polypeptide(L)'
;MIHSLKEYCKKFFKASFNGENCLKIRSYSNRYNMGDLVQTAETFISKNLGAVLKSAEFLQFGVDDVKVLLKLESEQDSIDEDKYKSVVSWTKHDKDRRRKHFSDLFRLIQLENLSNEFLNDVVHKEELVGSSLECANLIITATLSRLLGAQVYKKMKGQSDEILIIGGQDYERSVAKFNTKTIQWSNMPDTNIARMWPSAVNSNQQILLMGGAEGWNGTYYNSVEMLDLNDENPKWESNLPSMGEKRYGFASTLLDGLVYCAGGYNGIDRLSSCESYNPEERKWSSIRNMNKKRTYHALVSARGLLYALGGRDGNCTTNTAEFYDPRNGKWEYIPPMKTCRYELTAFVLNNEIYAIGGHDSSNRLSSVEKYNLDTKTWIDVLSMNEERCGGSACVVDGLIWVFGG
;
A
#
# COMPACT_ATOMS: atom_id res chain seq x y z
N MET A 1 -14.38 54.12 26.88
CA MET A 1 -15.45 53.23 27.40
C MET A 1 -15.43 51.84 26.77
N ILE A 2 -15.45 51.68 25.43
CA ILE A 2 -15.43 50.35 24.73
C ILE A 2 -14.13 49.55 25.02
N HIS A 3 -12.98 50.21 25.07
CA HIS A 3 -11.70 49.53 25.34
C HIS A 3 -11.65 48.97 26.79
N SER A 4 -12.16 49.71 27.76
CA SER A 4 -12.28 49.30 29.17
C SER A 4 -13.21 48.11 29.35
N LEU A 5 -14.32 48.05 28.60
CA LEU A 5 -15.27 46.94 28.65
C LEU A 5 -14.67 45.69 28.05
N LYS A 6 -13.92 45.81 26.92
CA LYS A 6 -13.23 44.71 26.29
C LYS A 6 -12.18 44.07 27.20
N GLU A 7 -11.42 44.87 27.92
CA GLU A 7 -10.42 44.42 28.90
C GLU A 7 -11.08 43.75 30.14
N TYR A 8 -12.23 44.27 30.58
CA TYR A 8 -13.01 43.64 31.65
C TYR A 8 -13.54 42.27 31.23
N CYS A 9 -14.12 42.16 30.03
CA CYS A 9 -14.57 40.90 29.48
C CYS A 9 -13.42 39.87 29.33
N LYS A 10 -12.25 40.32 28.90
CA LYS A 10 -11.06 39.43 28.82
C LYS A 10 -10.68 38.86 30.18
N LYS A 11 -10.63 39.72 31.22
CA LYS A 11 -10.32 39.30 32.60
C LYS A 11 -11.35 38.32 33.13
N PHE A 12 -12.63 38.60 32.91
CA PHE A 12 -13.74 37.74 33.32
C PHE A 12 -13.66 36.38 32.67
N PHE A 13 -13.49 36.33 31.35
CA PHE A 13 -13.38 35.07 30.64
C PHE A 13 -12.14 34.28 31.05
N LYS A 14 -10.98 34.92 31.23
CA LYS A 14 -9.76 34.24 31.73
C LYS A 14 -9.96 33.59 33.10
N ALA A 15 -10.77 34.19 33.96
CA ALA A 15 -11.06 33.67 35.31
C ALA A 15 -12.13 32.56 35.30
N SER A 16 -12.95 32.46 34.27
CA SER A 16 -14.11 31.57 34.21
C SER A 16 -13.92 30.33 33.31
N PHE A 17 -12.72 30.11 32.76
CA PHE A 17 -12.47 28.94 31.90
C PHE A 17 -12.74 27.62 32.62
N ASN A 18 -13.53 26.77 32.00
CA ASN A 18 -13.74 25.38 32.38
C ASN A 18 -14.02 24.52 31.16
N GLY A 19 -14.16 23.18 31.35
CA GLY A 19 -14.38 22.24 30.27
C GLY A 19 -15.65 22.45 29.45
N GLU A 20 -16.67 23.07 30.07
CA GLU A 20 -17.99 23.29 29.46
C GLU A 20 -18.07 24.60 28.64
N ASN A 21 -17.27 25.61 28.96
CA ASN A 21 -17.37 26.93 28.32
C ASN A 21 -16.17 27.33 27.47
N CYS A 22 -15.03 26.64 27.59
CA CYS A 22 -13.79 27.01 26.92
C CYS A 22 -13.93 27.09 25.40
N LEU A 23 -14.69 26.18 24.79
CA LEU A 23 -14.93 26.15 23.33
C LEU A 23 -15.79 27.34 22.88
N LYS A 24 -16.84 27.67 23.64
CA LYS A 24 -17.71 28.86 23.40
C LYS A 24 -16.91 30.14 23.53
N ILE A 25 -16.09 30.26 24.58
CA ILE A 25 -15.24 31.43 24.81
C ILE A 25 -14.23 31.57 23.64
N ARG A 26 -13.60 30.49 23.20
CA ARG A 26 -12.72 30.50 22.04
C ARG A 26 -13.42 31.00 20.78
N SER A 27 -14.60 30.44 20.46
CA SER A 27 -15.39 30.82 19.30
C SER A 27 -15.77 32.30 19.31
N TYR A 28 -16.30 32.81 20.44
CA TYR A 28 -16.60 34.21 20.61
C TYR A 28 -15.35 35.09 20.51
N SER A 29 -14.24 34.68 21.14
CA SER A 29 -12.99 35.44 21.11
C SER A 29 -12.44 35.59 19.71
N ASN A 30 -12.53 34.53 18.90
CA ASN A 30 -12.13 34.57 17.50
C ASN A 30 -13.05 35.51 16.69
N ARG A 31 -14.37 35.41 16.88
CA ARG A 31 -15.36 36.26 16.18
C ARG A 31 -15.17 37.74 16.46
N TYR A 32 -14.70 38.09 17.66
CA TYR A 32 -14.51 39.48 18.08
C TYR A 32 -13.05 39.94 18.06
N ASN A 33 -12.16 39.21 17.39
CA ASN A 33 -10.74 39.51 17.25
C ASN A 33 -10.01 39.77 18.59
N MET A 34 -10.21 38.85 19.57
CA MET A 34 -9.54 38.88 20.86
C MET A 34 -8.41 37.86 20.93
N GLY A 35 -7.31 38.07 20.13
CA GLY A 35 -6.24 37.09 19.93
C GLY A 35 -5.65 36.50 21.21
N ASP A 36 -5.36 37.34 22.22
CA ASP A 36 -4.80 36.89 23.51
C ASP A 36 -5.75 35.91 24.25
N LEU A 37 -7.06 36.10 24.09
CA LEU A 37 -8.06 35.24 24.73
C LEU A 37 -8.23 33.95 23.95
N VAL A 38 -8.11 33.99 22.59
CA VAL A 38 -8.05 32.79 21.74
C VAL A 38 -6.87 31.92 22.15
N GLN A 39 -5.69 32.49 22.27
CA GLN A 39 -4.47 31.77 22.67
C GLN A 39 -4.58 31.18 24.08
N THR A 40 -5.18 31.96 25.04
CA THR A 40 -5.43 31.44 26.39
C THR A 40 -6.41 30.28 26.38
N ALA A 41 -7.48 30.37 25.56
CA ALA A 41 -8.45 29.29 25.38
C ALA A 41 -7.81 28.04 24.78
N GLU A 42 -7.00 28.19 23.74
CA GLU A 42 -6.30 27.07 23.07
C GLU A 42 -5.31 26.37 24.02
N THR A 43 -4.57 27.14 24.82
CA THR A 43 -3.69 26.59 25.87
C THR A 43 -4.47 25.82 26.95
N PHE A 44 -5.64 26.31 27.34
CA PHE A 44 -6.50 25.59 28.31
C PHE A 44 -7.07 24.31 27.67
N ILE A 45 -7.55 24.41 26.44
CA ILE A 45 -8.12 23.28 25.69
C ILE A 45 -7.05 22.17 25.47
N SER A 46 -5.83 22.52 25.07
CA SER A 46 -4.74 21.54 24.87
C SER A 46 -4.44 20.76 26.17
N LYS A 47 -4.41 21.45 27.32
CA LYS A 47 -4.19 20.79 28.61
C LYS A 47 -5.34 19.88 29.07
N ASN A 48 -6.55 20.12 28.56
CA ASN A 48 -7.77 19.40 28.96
C ASN A 48 -8.45 18.74 27.78
N LEU A 49 -7.72 18.46 26.69
CA LEU A 49 -8.27 18.08 25.38
C LEU A 49 -9.19 16.86 25.48
N GLY A 50 -8.77 15.81 26.19
CA GLY A 50 -9.58 14.60 26.35
C GLY A 50 -10.96 14.85 27.01
N ALA A 51 -11.04 15.74 28.02
CA ALA A 51 -12.30 16.12 28.64
C ALA A 51 -13.17 16.95 27.70
N VAL A 52 -12.56 17.88 26.96
CA VAL A 52 -13.25 18.74 25.97
C VAL A 52 -13.84 17.89 24.83
N LEU A 53 -13.11 16.94 24.31
CA LEU A 53 -13.56 16.05 23.23
C LEU A 53 -14.73 15.14 23.65
N LYS A 54 -14.88 14.85 24.95
CA LYS A 54 -15.98 14.06 25.53
C LYS A 54 -17.17 14.90 25.95
N SER A 55 -17.09 16.22 25.87
CA SER A 55 -18.17 17.13 26.32
C SER A 55 -19.36 17.09 25.34
N ALA A 56 -20.56 17.40 25.87
CA ALA A 56 -21.77 17.53 25.05
C ALA A 56 -21.68 18.70 24.06
N GLU A 57 -20.96 19.76 24.44
CA GLU A 57 -20.73 20.95 23.61
C GLU A 57 -19.94 20.59 22.35
N PHE A 58 -19.01 19.64 22.39
CA PHE A 58 -18.24 19.19 21.23
C PHE A 58 -19.15 18.72 20.08
N LEU A 59 -20.27 18.07 20.39
CA LEU A 59 -21.23 17.58 19.40
C LEU A 59 -21.98 18.72 18.67
N GLN A 60 -21.97 19.94 19.20
CA GLN A 60 -22.63 21.11 18.62
C GLN A 60 -21.75 21.92 17.66
N PHE A 61 -20.44 21.59 17.58
CA PHE A 61 -19.48 22.35 16.76
C PHE A 61 -19.64 22.08 15.26
N GLY A 62 -19.31 23.11 14.48
CA GLY A 62 -19.14 23.00 13.04
C GLY A 62 -17.86 22.22 12.69
N VAL A 63 -17.79 21.72 11.44
CA VAL A 63 -16.67 20.91 10.96
C VAL A 63 -15.31 21.63 11.09
N ASP A 64 -15.28 22.94 10.86
CA ASP A 64 -14.04 23.73 10.93
C ASP A 64 -13.50 23.85 12.36
N ASP A 65 -14.38 24.02 13.34
CA ASP A 65 -13.98 24.02 14.76
C ASP A 65 -13.47 22.65 15.17
N VAL A 66 -14.14 21.56 14.75
CA VAL A 66 -13.68 20.20 14.99
C VAL A 66 -12.29 19.97 14.38
N LYS A 67 -12.04 20.42 13.14
CA LYS A 67 -10.71 20.34 12.49
C LYS A 67 -9.62 21.03 13.28
N VAL A 68 -9.93 22.20 13.85
CA VAL A 68 -8.96 22.93 14.68
C VAL A 68 -8.65 22.16 15.95
N LEU A 69 -9.65 21.62 16.64
CA LEU A 69 -9.47 20.87 17.88
C LEU A 69 -8.65 19.58 17.67
N LEU A 70 -8.89 18.86 16.57
CA LEU A 70 -8.15 17.64 16.25
C LEU A 70 -6.66 17.88 15.95
N LYS A 71 -6.30 19.10 15.50
CA LYS A 71 -4.90 19.50 15.24
C LYS A 71 -4.15 19.95 16.51
N LEU A 72 -4.84 20.16 17.63
CA LEU A 72 -4.16 20.52 18.86
C LEU A 72 -3.36 19.33 19.39
N GLU A 73 -2.12 19.62 19.78
CA GLU A 73 -1.25 18.68 20.47
C GLU A 73 -1.62 18.61 21.96
N SER A 74 -1.47 17.44 22.54
CA SER A 74 -1.69 17.18 23.95
C SER A 74 -0.71 16.12 24.42
N GLU A 75 -0.19 16.29 25.64
CA GLU A 75 0.69 15.30 26.28
C GLU A 75 -0.10 14.17 26.99
N GLN A 76 -1.42 14.13 26.83
CA GLN A 76 -2.27 13.11 27.45
C GLN A 76 -2.13 11.77 26.74
N ASP A 77 -1.92 10.71 27.52
CA ASP A 77 -1.95 9.35 27.01
C ASP A 77 -3.31 9.04 26.36
N SER A 78 -3.28 8.24 25.28
CA SER A 78 -4.48 7.80 24.54
C SER A 78 -5.33 8.94 23.94
N ILE A 79 -4.78 10.14 23.75
CA ILE A 79 -5.53 11.27 23.20
C ILE A 79 -6.08 11.00 21.79
N ASP A 80 -5.37 10.23 20.97
CA ASP A 80 -5.80 9.88 19.61
C ASP A 80 -6.96 8.88 19.61
N GLU A 81 -7.09 8.03 20.63
CA GLU A 81 -8.32 7.24 20.85
C GLU A 81 -9.51 8.12 21.19
N ASP A 82 -9.30 9.15 22.02
CA ASP A 82 -10.34 10.11 22.37
C ASP A 82 -10.74 10.97 21.17
N LYS A 83 -9.78 11.42 20.34
CA LYS A 83 -10.04 12.09 19.07
C LYS A 83 -10.88 11.21 18.14
N TYR A 84 -10.53 9.93 18.00
CA TYR A 84 -11.29 8.98 17.18
C TYR A 84 -12.74 8.85 17.68
N LYS A 85 -12.93 8.52 18.96
CA LYS A 85 -14.25 8.34 19.58
C LYS A 85 -15.14 9.58 19.41
N SER A 86 -14.54 10.77 19.55
CA SER A 86 -15.27 12.04 19.41
C SER A 86 -15.65 12.33 17.96
N VAL A 87 -14.79 12.04 16.98
CA VAL A 87 -15.14 12.18 15.54
C VAL A 87 -16.28 11.25 15.16
N VAL A 88 -16.25 9.99 15.60
CA VAL A 88 -17.34 9.04 15.37
C VAL A 88 -18.65 9.55 16.01
N SER A 89 -18.60 9.97 17.27
CA SER A 89 -19.78 10.49 18.00
C SER A 89 -20.33 11.75 17.36
N TRP A 90 -19.47 12.69 16.96
CA TRP A 90 -19.86 13.90 16.26
C TRP A 90 -20.53 13.61 14.92
N THR A 91 -19.97 12.67 14.15
CA THR A 91 -20.55 12.28 12.86
C THR A 91 -21.90 11.60 13.05
N LYS A 92 -22.04 10.69 14.03
CA LYS A 92 -23.29 9.97 14.31
C LYS A 92 -24.40 10.88 14.87
N HIS A 93 -24.02 11.99 15.53
CA HIS A 93 -24.98 12.94 16.09
C HIS A 93 -25.89 13.61 15.00
N ASP A 94 -25.37 13.79 13.77
CA ASP A 94 -26.13 14.23 12.59
C ASP A 94 -25.57 13.53 11.35
N LYS A 95 -25.86 12.22 11.23
CA LYS A 95 -25.26 11.33 10.22
C LYS A 95 -25.48 11.85 8.79
N ASP A 96 -26.68 12.36 8.49
CA ASP A 96 -27.02 12.77 7.14
C ASP A 96 -26.22 13.98 6.65
N ARG A 97 -25.94 14.93 7.53
CA ARG A 97 -25.18 16.14 7.18
C ARG A 97 -23.67 15.99 7.35
N ARG A 98 -23.21 15.12 8.29
CA ARG A 98 -21.82 15.08 8.75
C ARG A 98 -21.02 13.93 8.16
N ARG A 99 -21.67 12.87 7.65
CA ARG A 99 -20.98 11.70 7.07
C ARG A 99 -19.97 12.09 5.98
N LYS A 100 -20.28 13.07 5.14
CA LYS A 100 -19.40 13.56 4.07
C LYS A 100 -18.08 14.17 4.57
N HIS A 101 -18.00 14.55 5.84
CA HIS A 101 -16.79 15.12 6.45
C HIS A 101 -15.98 14.09 7.24
N PHE A 102 -16.49 12.87 7.39
CA PHE A 102 -15.87 11.85 8.24
C PHE A 102 -14.43 11.52 7.81
N SER A 103 -14.20 11.24 6.52
CA SER A 103 -12.86 10.89 6.01
C SER A 103 -11.85 12.02 6.21
N ASP A 104 -12.27 13.28 5.99
CA ASP A 104 -11.41 14.45 6.21
C ASP A 104 -10.99 14.60 7.69
N LEU A 105 -11.92 14.35 8.62
CA LEU A 105 -11.65 14.41 10.05
C LEU A 105 -10.83 13.21 10.50
N PHE A 106 -11.13 12.03 10.00
CA PHE A 106 -10.40 10.80 10.30
C PHE A 106 -8.91 10.90 9.91
N ARG A 107 -8.60 11.57 8.82
CA ARG A 107 -7.21 11.85 8.37
C ARG A 107 -6.41 12.71 9.36
N LEU A 108 -7.07 13.48 10.21
CA LEU A 108 -6.40 14.33 11.23
C LEU A 108 -6.03 13.58 12.51
N ILE A 109 -6.44 12.33 12.64
CA ILE A 109 -6.13 11.47 13.78
C ILE A 109 -4.81 10.76 13.51
N GLN A 110 -3.91 10.77 14.48
CA GLN A 110 -2.63 10.05 14.36
C GLN A 110 -2.86 8.57 14.67
N LEU A 111 -3.27 7.82 13.64
CA LEU A 111 -3.63 6.40 13.76
C LEU A 111 -2.44 5.55 14.23
N GLU A 112 -1.22 6.02 14.03
CA GLU A 112 0.02 5.39 14.50
C GLU A 112 0.10 5.32 16.03
N ASN A 113 -0.58 6.20 16.73
CA ASN A 113 -0.59 6.25 18.20
C ASN A 113 -1.68 5.35 18.84
N LEU A 114 -2.62 4.83 18.02
CA LEU A 114 -3.70 3.97 18.53
C LEU A 114 -3.17 2.55 18.81
N SER A 115 -3.60 1.88 19.84
CA SER A 115 -3.21 0.48 20.11
C SER A 115 -3.68 -0.48 19.02
N ASN A 116 -2.99 -1.62 18.85
CA ASN A 116 -3.42 -2.65 17.89
C ASN A 116 -4.79 -3.24 18.25
N GLU A 117 -5.05 -3.39 19.54
CA GLU A 117 -6.34 -3.85 20.05
C GLU A 117 -7.44 -2.85 19.69
N PHE A 118 -7.20 -1.55 19.90
CA PHE A 118 -8.15 -0.50 19.56
C PHE A 118 -8.44 -0.43 18.06
N LEU A 119 -7.41 -0.55 17.22
CA LEU A 119 -7.59 -0.59 15.77
C LEU A 119 -8.45 -1.79 15.34
N ASN A 120 -8.16 -2.99 15.85
CA ASN A 120 -8.85 -4.21 15.45
C ASN A 120 -10.28 -4.30 16.03
N ASP A 121 -10.45 -3.91 17.28
CA ASP A 121 -11.72 -4.15 17.99
C ASP A 121 -12.71 -3.00 17.87
N VAL A 122 -12.21 -1.78 17.63
CA VAL A 122 -13.04 -0.58 17.59
C VAL A 122 -13.07 0.04 16.20
N VAL A 123 -11.89 0.33 15.62
CA VAL A 123 -11.81 1.10 14.38
C VAL A 123 -12.24 0.27 13.18
N HIS A 124 -11.79 -0.95 13.03
CA HIS A 124 -12.17 -1.85 11.92
C HIS A 124 -13.66 -2.24 11.93
N LYS A 125 -14.28 -2.27 13.09
CA LYS A 125 -15.71 -2.63 13.23
C LYS A 125 -16.66 -1.45 13.02
N GLU A 126 -16.14 -0.23 12.86
CA GLU A 126 -16.96 0.98 12.68
C GLU A 126 -17.49 1.08 11.24
N GLU A 127 -18.81 1.16 11.09
CA GLU A 127 -19.50 1.25 9.79
C GLU A 127 -19.02 2.45 8.95
N LEU A 128 -18.75 3.60 9.58
CA LEU A 128 -18.26 4.80 8.90
C LEU A 128 -16.89 4.58 8.26
N VAL A 129 -16.05 3.78 8.90
CA VAL A 129 -14.73 3.39 8.40
C VAL A 129 -14.86 2.36 7.28
N GLY A 130 -15.63 1.29 7.51
CA GLY A 130 -15.83 0.22 6.53
C GLY A 130 -16.52 0.67 5.24
N SER A 131 -17.28 1.77 5.29
CA SER A 131 -17.93 2.35 4.11
C SER A 131 -17.05 3.34 3.33
N SER A 132 -15.82 3.58 3.74
CA SER A 132 -14.88 4.53 3.14
C SER A 132 -13.56 3.87 2.79
N LEU A 133 -13.31 3.71 1.48
CA LEU A 133 -12.01 3.21 0.99
C LEU A 133 -10.84 4.07 1.48
N GLU A 134 -11.04 5.38 1.60
CA GLU A 134 -10.04 6.31 2.10
C GLU A 134 -9.68 6.02 3.56
N CYS A 135 -10.66 5.81 4.43
CA CYS A 135 -10.43 5.46 5.84
C CYS A 135 -9.73 4.09 5.96
N ALA A 136 -10.14 3.10 5.16
CA ALA A 136 -9.50 1.79 5.13
C ALA A 136 -8.01 1.90 4.75
N ASN A 137 -7.67 2.69 3.74
CA ASN A 137 -6.30 2.94 3.32
C ASN A 137 -5.46 3.63 4.40
N LEU A 138 -6.02 4.61 5.12
CA LEU A 138 -5.34 5.27 6.24
C LEU A 138 -5.01 4.30 7.36
N ILE A 139 -5.91 3.37 7.68
CA ILE A 139 -5.66 2.33 8.70
C ILE A 139 -4.55 1.39 8.24
N ILE A 140 -4.61 0.91 6.99
CA ILE A 140 -3.56 0.05 6.42
C ILE A 140 -2.20 0.76 6.52
N THR A 141 -2.14 2.04 6.16
CA THR A 141 -0.93 2.86 6.25
C THR A 141 -0.39 2.94 7.68
N ALA A 142 -1.25 3.28 8.64
CA ALA A 142 -0.84 3.40 10.04
C ALA A 142 -0.38 2.07 10.63
N THR A 143 -1.06 0.97 10.29
CA THR A 143 -0.68 -0.37 10.72
C THR A 143 0.68 -0.78 10.15
N LEU A 144 0.93 -0.47 8.88
CA LEU A 144 2.20 -0.74 8.21
C LEU A 144 3.33 0.12 8.79
N SER A 145 3.11 1.40 9.06
CA SER A 145 4.11 2.29 9.68
C SER A 145 4.59 1.77 11.03
N ARG A 146 3.72 1.14 11.80
CA ARG A 146 4.06 0.50 13.09
C ARG A 146 4.86 -0.77 12.96
N LEU A 147 4.44 -1.64 12.02
CA LEU A 147 5.13 -2.89 11.75
C LEU A 147 6.57 -2.66 11.27
N LEU A 148 6.82 -1.51 10.66
CA LEU A 148 8.09 -1.14 10.02
C LEU A 148 9.02 -0.33 10.94
N GLY A 149 8.57 0.06 12.15
CA GLY A 149 9.29 0.99 13.02
C GLY A 149 9.36 2.39 12.39
N ALA A 150 9.22 3.44 13.20
CA ALA A 150 9.18 4.83 12.76
C ALA A 150 10.49 5.29 12.06
N GLN A 151 10.74 4.83 10.87
CA GLN A 151 11.67 5.45 9.95
C GLN A 151 10.87 6.36 9.03
N VAL A 152 11.05 7.66 9.23
CA VAL A 152 10.55 8.71 8.33
C VAL A 152 11.06 8.40 6.93
N TYR A 153 10.16 7.94 6.05
CA TYR A 153 10.48 7.75 4.64
C TYR A 153 10.78 9.11 4.01
N LYS A 154 12.07 9.41 3.86
CA LYS A 154 12.48 10.46 2.93
C LYS A 154 12.14 9.97 1.53
N LYS A 155 11.21 10.67 0.87
CA LYS A 155 10.91 10.49 -0.55
C LYS A 155 12.22 10.39 -1.34
N MET A 156 12.51 9.24 -1.94
CA MET A 156 13.62 9.13 -2.88
C MET A 156 13.27 9.98 -4.10
N LYS A 157 14.14 10.91 -4.47
CA LYS A 157 14.00 11.74 -5.66
C LYS A 157 13.89 10.81 -6.87
N GLY A 158 12.71 10.79 -7.55
CA GLY A 158 12.47 10.03 -8.77
C GLY A 158 11.46 8.89 -8.70
N GLN A 159 10.83 8.60 -7.55
CA GLN A 159 9.71 7.66 -7.52
C GLN A 159 8.44 8.33 -8.05
N SER A 160 7.78 7.69 -9.00
CA SER A 160 6.49 8.09 -9.55
C SER A 160 5.40 7.88 -8.50
N ASP A 161 4.45 8.82 -8.43
CA ASP A 161 3.22 8.66 -7.65
C ASP A 161 2.17 7.83 -8.43
N GLU A 162 2.59 7.17 -9.49
CA GLU A 162 1.73 6.48 -10.44
C GLU A 162 2.01 4.98 -10.45
N ILE A 163 0.94 4.19 -10.49
CA ILE A 163 0.96 2.74 -10.58
C ILE A 163 0.32 2.36 -11.92
N LEU A 164 1.00 1.54 -12.70
CA LEU A 164 0.50 0.99 -13.94
C LEU A 164 -0.06 -0.40 -13.69
N ILE A 165 -1.27 -0.64 -14.16
CA ILE A 165 -1.93 -1.96 -14.15
C ILE A 165 -2.14 -2.38 -15.59
N ILE A 166 -1.62 -3.55 -15.94
CA ILE A 166 -1.57 -4.06 -17.31
C ILE A 166 -2.33 -5.37 -17.38
N GLY A 167 -3.35 -5.42 -18.22
CA GLY A 167 -4.18 -6.61 -18.46
C GLY A 167 -5.18 -6.86 -17.34
N GLY A 168 -5.64 -8.09 -17.24
CA GLY A 168 -6.69 -8.59 -16.36
C GLY A 168 -7.49 -9.67 -17.10
N GLN A 169 -8.31 -10.41 -16.38
CA GLN A 169 -9.02 -11.56 -16.95
C GLN A 169 -9.96 -11.16 -18.12
N ASP A 170 -10.65 -10.01 -18.00
CA ASP A 170 -11.60 -9.53 -19.00
C ASP A 170 -11.04 -8.40 -19.89
N TYR A 171 -9.84 -7.89 -19.60
CA TYR A 171 -9.23 -6.72 -20.25
C TYR A 171 -7.75 -7.00 -20.61
N GLU A 172 -7.52 -8.05 -21.36
CA GLU A 172 -6.19 -8.61 -21.64
C GLU A 172 -5.22 -7.64 -22.32
N ARG A 173 -5.71 -6.58 -22.97
CA ARG A 173 -4.89 -5.54 -23.62
C ARG A 173 -4.89 -4.21 -22.87
N SER A 174 -5.85 -4.01 -21.97
CA SER A 174 -6.03 -2.74 -21.31
C SER A 174 -4.85 -2.38 -20.41
N VAL A 175 -4.52 -1.09 -20.38
CA VAL A 175 -3.51 -0.54 -19.48
C VAL A 175 -4.13 0.67 -18.79
N ALA A 176 -4.15 0.63 -17.47
CA ALA A 176 -4.64 1.70 -16.63
C ALA A 176 -3.52 2.27 -15.77
N LYS A 177 -3.56 3.56 -15.54
CA LYS A 177 -2.67 4.28 -14.66
C LYS A 177 -3.46 4.81 -13.47
N PHE A 178 -2.99 4.52 -12.27
CA PHE A 178 -3.55 5.01 -11.02
C PHE A 178 -2.59 5.99 -10.36
N ASN A 179 -3.07 7.20 -10.05
CA ASN A 179 -2.29 8.18 -9.31
C ASN A 179 -2.62 8.09 -7.82
N THR A 180 -1.62 7.75 -7.02
CA THR A 180 -1.76 7.50 -5.58
C THR A 180 -2.05 8.74 -4.73
N LYS A 181 -1.78 9.94 -5.26
CA LYS A 181 -2.06 11.21 -4.56
C LYS A 181 -3.45 11.73 -4.84
N THR A 182 -3.84 11.70 -6.12
CA THR A 182 -5.16 12.20 -6.54
C THR A 182 -6.25 11.15 -6.44
N ILE A 183 -5.86 9.87 -6.25
CA ILE A 183 -6.77 8.70 -6.21
C ILE A 183 -7.60 8.62 -7.50
N GLN A 184 -6.97 8.91 -8.63
CA GLN A 184 -7.64 8.94 -9.93
C GLN A 184 -7.05 7.90 -10.89
N TRP A 185 -7.91 7.32 -11.68
CA TRP A 185 -7.58 6.44 -12.78
C TRP A 185 -7.52 7.21 -14.10
N SER A 186 -6.59 6.81 -14.95
CA SER A 186 -6.52 7.26 -16.35
C SER A 186 -6.12 6.11 -17.24
N ASN A 187 -6.54 6.13 -18.49
CA ASN A 187 -6.18 5.11 -19.47
C ASN A 187 -4.81 5.41 -20.08
N MET A 188 -4.09 4.35 -20.36
CA MET A 188 -2.85 4.34 -21.14
C MET A 188 -3.11 3.60 -22.46
N PRO A 189 -2.20 3.68 -23.43
CA PRO A 189 -2.33 2.89 -24.66
C PRO A 189 -2.42 1.39 -24.39
N ASP A 190 -3.37 0.73 -25.03
CA ASP A 190 -3.51 -0.72 -24.99
C ASP A 190 -2.26 -1.42 -25.52
N THR A 191 -1.94 -2.59 -24.97
CA THR A 191 -0.87 -3.45 -25.47
C THR A 191 -1.17 -3.92 -26.91
N ASN A 192 -0.15 -4.20 -27.71
CA ASN A 192 -0.36 -4.68 -29.06
C ASN A 192 -0.92 -6.11 -29.10
N ILE A 193 -0.55 -6.95 -28.11
CA ILE A 193 -0.95 -8.35 -28.00
C ILE A 193 -1.72 -8.56 -26.70
N ALA A 194 -2.91 -9.20 -26.78
CA ALA A 194 -3.64 -9.67 -25.61
C ALA A 194 -2.86 -10.78 -24.90
N ARG A 195 -2.68 -10.65 -23.58
CA ARG A 195 -1.85 -11.57 -22.79
C ARG A 195 -2.50 -11.89 -21.45
N MET A 196 -2.76 -13.16 -21.21
CA MET A 196 -3.09 -13.67 -19.87
C MET A 196 -1.79 -14.04 -19.13
N TRP A 197 -1.71 -13.70 -17.86
CA TRP A 197 -0.56 -14.01 -17.00
C TRP A 197 0.81 -13.64 -17.60
N PRO A 198 0.96 -12.45 -18.19
CA PRO A 198 2.26 -11.92 -18.55
C PRO A 198 3.02 -11.53 -17.29
N SER A 199 4.28 -11.17 -17.43
CA SER A 199 5.03 -10.49 -16.38
C SER A 199 5.52 -9.13 -16.87
N ALA A 200 5.50 -8.12 -16.01
CA ALA A 200 5.93 -6.76 -16.33
C ALA A 200 7.01 -6.27 -15.39
N VAL A 201 7.97 -5.53 -15.92
CA VAL A 201 9.05 -4.90 -15.15
C VAL A 201 9.25 -3.46 -15.62
N ASN A 202 9.42 -2.55 -14.68
CA ASN A 202 9.84 -1.18 -14.97
C ASN A 202 11.37 -1.08 -14.86
N SER A 203 12.03 -0.73 -15.95
CA SER A 203 13.45 -0.44 -16.01
C SER A 203 13.66 0.96 -16.57
N ASN A 204 14.06 1.92 -15.72
CA ASN A 204 14.33 3.31 -16.12
C ASN A 204 13.18 3.98 -16.91
N GLN A 205 11.95 3.90 -16.41
CA GLN A 205 10.74 4.41 -17.07
C GLN A 205 10.35 3.66 -18.36
N GLN A 206 10.97 2.57 -18.66
CA GLN A 206 10.60 1.64 -19.72
C GLN A 206 9.91 0.44 -19.11
N ILE A 207 8.66 0.23 -19.48
CA ILE A 207 7.87 -0.92 -19.04
C ILE A 207 8.08 -2.05 -20.05
N LEU A 208 8.67 -3.14 -19.60
CA LEU A 208 8.80 -4.37 -20.39
C LEU A 208 7.68 -5.33 -20.02
N LEU A 209 6.83 -5.67 -20.97
CA LEU A 209 5.74 -6.65 -20.82
C LEU A 209 6.12 -7.91 -21.60
N MET A 210 6.15 -9.05 -20.92
CA MET A 210 6.79 -10.25 -21.45
C MET A 210 5.90 -11.48 -21.31
N GLY A 211 5.97 -12.38 -22.31
CA GLY A 211 5.36 -13.70 -22.25
C GLY A 211 3.84 -13.69 -22.15
N GLY A 212 3.30 -14.62 -21.37
CA GLY A 212 1.85 -14.83 -21.21
C GLY A 212 1.27 -15.79 -22.23
N ALA A 213 -0.04 -15.83 -22.35
CA ALA A 213 -0.78 -16.67 -23.28
C ALA A 213 -2.00 -15.96 -23.87
N GLU A 214 -2.46 -16.44 -25.04
CA GLU A 214 -3.71 -16.05 -25.67
C GLU A 214 -4.87 -16.88 -25.10
N GLY A 215 -5.41 -16.45 -23.94
CA GLY A 215 -6.48 -17.19 -23.28
C GLY A 215 -6.03 -18.54 -22.69
N TRP A 216 -7.00 -19.33 -22.22
CA TRP A 216 -6.75 -20.58 -21.45
C TRP A 216 -6.20 -21.75 -22.30
N ASN A 217 -6.50 -21.79 -23.59
CA ASN A 217 -6.11 -22.86 -24.50
C ASN A 217 -5.37 -22.34 -25.75
N GLY A 218 -4.89 -21.11 -25.67
CA GLY A 218 -4.30 -20.42 -26.81
C GLY A 218 -2.79 -20.58 -26.92
N THR A 219 -2.21 -19.69 -27.71
CA THR A 219 -0.78 -19.64 -27.99
C THR A 219 -0.02 -19.10 -26.78
N TYR A 220 1.06 -19.76 -26.39
CA TYR A 220 2.00 -19.24 -25.37
C TYR A 220 3.04 -18.35 -26.03
N TYR A 221 3.41 -17.27 -25.36
CA TYR A 221 4.30 -16.25 -25.91
C TYR A 221 5.69 -16.25 -25.25
N ASN A 222 6.69 -15.93 -26.07
CA ASN A 222 8.01 -15.50 -25.62
C ASN A 222 8.31 -14.06 -26.08
N SER A 223 7.38 -13.42 -26.75
CA SER A 223 7.51 -12.05 -27.22
C SER A 223 7.51 -11.04 -26.09
N VAL A 224 8.17 -9.91 -26.36
CA VAL A 224 8.32 -8.79 -25.43
C VAL A 224 7.78 -7.53 -26.12
N GLU A 225 7.05 -6.73 -25.34
CA GLU A 225 6.62 -5.39 -25.73
C GLU A 225 7.20 -4.38 -24.74
N MET A 226 7.49 -3.18 -25.19
CA MET A 226 8.01 -2.10 -24.36
C MET A 226 7.17 -0.85 -24.52
N LEU A 227 6.92 -0.17 -23.40
CA LEU A 227 6.32 1.16 -23.35
C LEU A 227 7.32 2.12 -22.70
N ASP A 228 7.76 3.15 -23.42
CA ASP A 228 8.63 4.19 -22.86
C ASP A 228 7.77 5.31 -22.27
N LEU A 229 7.85 5.48 -20.96
CA LEU A 229 7.09 6.51 -20.23
C LEU A 229 7.74 7.91 -20.31
N ASN A 230 8.95 8.02 -20.85
CA ASN A 230 9.58 9.32 -21.13
C ASN A 230 9.07 9.95 -22.44
N ASP A 231 8.40 9.19 -23.29
CA ASP A 231 7.82 9.69 -24.52
C ASP A 231 6.57 10.54 -24.19
N GLU A 232 6.38 11.67 -24.86
CA GLU A 232 5.17 12.50 -24.70
C GLU A 232 3.90 11.79 -25.17
N ASN A 233 4.03 10.87 -26.13
CA ASN A 233 2.95 10.05 -26.68
C ASN A 233 3.34 8.57 -26.67
N PRO A 234 3.38 7.92 -25.50
CA PRO A 234 3.90 6.59 -25.34
C PRO A 234 3.12 5.57 -26.17
N LYS A 235 3.84 4.65 -26.83
CA LYS A 235 3.26 3.57 -27.62
C LYS A 235 4.01 2.27 -27.34
N TRP A 236 3.29 1.16 -27.38
CA TRP A 236 3.90 -0.15 -27.22
C TRP A 236 4.69 -0.53 -28.48
N GLU A 237 5.95 -0.83 -28.28
CA GLU A 237 6.86 -1.35 -29.30
C GLU A 237 6.97 -2.87 -29.18
N SER A 238 6.86 -3.60 -30.31
CA SER A 238 6.93 -5.08 -30.35
C SER A 238 8.20 -5.61 -31.03
N ASN A 239 9.16 -4.75 -31.37
CA ASN A 239 10.38 -5.10 -32.06
C ASN A 239 11.56 -5.48 -31.16
N LEU A 240 11.27 -5.93 -29.94
CA LEU A 240 12.29 -6.37 -28.99
C LEU A 240 12.67 -7.84 -29.21
N PRO A 241 13.90 -8.23 -28.85
CA PRO A 241 14.29 -9.63 -28.84
C PRO A 241 13.37 -10.46 -27.92
N SER A 242 12.92 -11.60 -28.43
CA SER A 242 12.11 -12.54 -27.68
C SER A 242 12.93 -13.32 -26.66
N MET A 243 12.31 -13.76 -25.56
CA MET A 243 12.88 -14.74 -24.65
C MET A 243 13.23 -16.04 -25.38
N GLY A 244 14.16 -16.81 -24.88
CA GLY A 244 14.52 -18.13 -25.40
C GLY A 244 13.38 -19.13 -25.30
N GLU A 245 12.56 -19.04 -24.22
CA GLU A 245 11.41 -19.93 -24.03
C GLU A 245 10.10 -19.14 -23.93
N LYS A 246 9.02 -19.78 -24.40
CA LYS A 246 7.66 -19.32 -24.13
C LYS A 246 7.37 -19.49 -22.64
N ARG A 247 6.75 -18.48 -21.99
CA ARG A 247 6.49 -18.50 -20.55
C ARG A 247 5.14 -17.89 -20.21
N TYR A 248 4.36 -18.64 -19.46
CA TYR A 248 3.07 -18.26 -18.92
C TYR A 248 3.06 -18.50 -17.40
N GLY A 249 2.54 -17.58 -16.62
CA GLY A 249 2.56 -17.69 -15.15
C GLY A 249 3.98 -17.79 -14.57
N PHE A 250 4.94 -17.14 -15.22
CA PHE A 250 6.31 -16.96 -14.73
C PHE A 250 6.41 -15.66 -13.93
N ALA A 251 7.53 -15.45 -13.27
CA ALA A 251 7.79 -14.20 -12.55
C ALA A 251 9.04 -13.51 -13.10
N SER A 252 9.04 -12.17 -13.02
CA SER A 252 10.20 -11.36 -13.40
C SER A 252 10.47 -10.25 -12.37
N THR A 253 11.73 -9.80 -12.32
CA THR A 253 12.16 -8.69 -11.48
C THR A 253 13.40 -8.01 -12.08
N LEU A 254 13.66 -6.78 -11.65
CA LEU A 254 14.86 -6.03 -12.00
C LEU A 254 15.92 -6.20 -10.92
N LEU A 255 17.16 -6.46 -11.32
CA LEU A 255 18.32 -6.47 -10.42
C LEU A 255 19.53 -5.94 -11.18
N ASP A 256 20.18 -4.91 -10.62
CA ASP A 256 21.41 -4.30 -11.16
C ASP A 256 21.33 -3.96 -12.65
N GLY A 257 20.18 -3.39 -13.09
CA GLY A 257 19.93 -3.00 -14.48
C GLY A 257 19.55 -4.14 -15.44
N LEU A 258 19.59 -5.39 -14.99
CA LEU A 258 19.15 -6.55 -15.78
C LEU A 258 17.74 -7.00 -15.38
N VAL A 259 16.92 -7.38 -16.36
CA VAL A 259 15.61 -8.00 -16.11
C VAL A 259 15.79 -9.51 -16.05
N TYR A 260 15.34 -10.11 -14.97
CA TYR A 260 15.39 -11.57 -14.77
C TYR A 260 14.00 -12.17 -14.86
N CYS A 261 13.89 -13.27 -15.60
CA CYS A 261 12.68 -14.08 -15.74
C CYS A 261 12.95 -15.50 -15.23
N ALA A 262 12.04 -16.06 -14.46
CA ALA A 262 12.19 -17.39 -13.89
C ALA A 262 10.91 -18.21 -14.00
N GLY A 263 11.04 -19.50 -14.29
CA GLY A 263 9.98 -20.49 -14.29
C GLY A 263 8.86 -20.25 -15.31
N GLY A 264 7.64 -20.59 -14.91
CA GLY A 264 6.46 -20.55 -15.77
C GLY A 264 6.10 -21.88 -16.39
N TYR A 265 5.22 -21.82 -17.40
CA TYR A 265 4.77 -22.95 -18.21
C TYR A 265 4.90 -22.60 -19.70
N ASN A 266 5.44 -23.51 -20.52
CA ASN A 266 5.71 -23.26 -21.94
C ASN A 266 4.67 -23.86 -22.88
N GLY A 267 3.62 -24.46 -22.34
CA GLY A 267 2.63 -25.23 -23.12
C GLY A 267 2.85 -26.74 -23.07
N ILE A 268 4.01 -27.20 -22.61
CA ILE A 268 4.38 -28.61 -22.50
C ILE A 268 4.74 -28.94 -21.07
N ASP A 269 5.70 -28.21 -20.51
CA ASP A 269 6.24 -28.43 -19.17
C ASP A 269 6.25 -27.17 -18.30
N ARG A 270 6.17 -27.40 -17.00
CA ARG A 270 6.54 -26.38 -16.01
C ARG A 270 8.05 -26.22 -15.99
N LEU A 271 8.49 -24.98 -15.86
CA LEU A 271 9.87 -24.59 -16.03
C LEU A 271 10.58 -24.34 -14.72
N SER A 272 11.84 -24.73 -14.65
CA SER A 272 12.83 -24.20 -13.72
C SER A 272 13.83 -23.28 -14.42
N SER A 273 13.78 -23.20 -15.74
CA SER A 273 14.69 -22.39 -16.54
C SER A 273 14.53 -20.89 -16.23
N CYS A 274 15.65 -20.19 -16.30
CA CYS A 274 15.73 -18.77 -16.02
C CYS A 274 16.55 -18.07 -17.11
N GLU A 275 16.18 -16.83 -17.38
CA GLU A 275 16.84 -15.97 -18.36
C GLU A 275 17.03 -14.57 -17.79
N SER A 276 18.06 -13.88 -18.25
CA SER A 276 18.27 -12.46 -17.99
C SER A 276 18.27 -11.68 -19.30
N TYR A 277 17.72 -10.47 -19.27
CA TYR A 277 17.74 -9.53 -20.38
C TYR A 277 18.56 -8.31 -20.00
N ASN A 278 19.53 -7.97 -20.85
CA ASN A 278 20.29 -6.74 -20.76
C ASN A 278 19.64 -5.70 -21.70
N PRO A 279 19.00 -4.63 -21.15
CA PRO A 279 18.37 -3.60 -21.99
C PRO A 279 19.36 -2.81 -22.86
N GLU A 280 20.60 -2.59 -22.39
CA GLU A 280 21.64 -1.86 -23.13
C GLU A 280 22.11 -2.65 -24.35
N GLU A 281 22.35 -3.94 -24.18
CA GLU A 281 22.75 -4.84 -25.25
C GLU A 281 21.58 -5.35 -26.09
N ARG A 282 20.35 -5.16 -25.61
CA ARG A 282 19.11 -5.73 -26.17
C ARG A 282 19.22 -7.24 -26.37
N LYS A 283 19.70 -7.95 -25.36
CA LYS A 283 20.04 -9.38 -25.48
C LYS A 283 19.54 -10.19 -24.30
N TRP A 284 18.94 -11.35 -24.60
CA TRP A 284 18.62 -12.39 -23.63
C TRP A 284 19.78 -13.37 -23.46
N SER A 285 20.01 -13.83 -22.24
CA SER A 285 21.00 -14.84 -21.88
C SER A 285 20.41 -15.83 -20.90
N SER A 286 20.62 -17.12 -21.12
CA SER A 286 20.23 -18.15 -20.15
C SER A 286 21.11 -18.06 -18.91
N ILE A 287 20.50 -18.21 -17.75
CA ILE A 287 21.20 -18.33 -16.48
C ILE A 287 20.90 -19.68 -15.83
N ARG A 288 21.53 -19.98 -14.69
CA ARG A 288 21.31 -21.23 -13.96
C ARG A 288 19.84 -21.43 -13.64
N ASN A 289 19.31 -22.62 -13.89
CA ASN A 289 17.95 -23.01 -13.55
C ASN A 289 17.73 -23.05 -12.04
N MET A 290 16.52 -22.69 -11.59
CA MET A 290 16.06 -22.94 -10.21
C MET A 290 16.19 -24.42 -9.83
N ASN A 291 16.32 -24.70 -8.55
CA ASN A 291 16.34 -26.07 -8.04
C ASN A 291 14.96 -26.74 -8.17
N LYS A 292 13.89 -25.95 -8.28
CA LYS A 292 12.51 -26.44 -8.40
C LYS A 292 11.80 -25.80 -9.60
N LYS A 293 10.97 -26.58 -10.30
CA LYS A 293 10.03 -26.03 -11.28
C LYS A 293 8.99 -25.19 -10.56
N ARG A 294 8.65 -24.00 -11.09
CA ARG A 294 7.67 -23.10 -10.47
C ARG A 294 6.81 -22.39 -11.51
N THR A 295 5.49 -22.50 -11.36
CA THR A 295 4.52 -21.64 -12.05
C THR A 295 3.73 -20.84 -11.00
N TYR A 296 3.28 -19.64 -11.37
CA TYR A 296 2.49 -18.77 -10.47
C TYR A 296 3.19 -18.50 -9.14
N HIS A 297 4.51 -18.43 -9.18
CA HIS A 297 5.35 -18.05 -8.05
C HIS A 297 5.65 -16.55 -8.08
N ALA A 298 6.17 -16.02 -7.00
CA ALA A 298 6.69 -14.65 -6.98
C ALA A 298 8.21 -14.64 -7.09
N LEU A 299 8.76 -13.60 -7.75
CA LEU A 299 10.19 -13.33 -7.85
C LEU A 299 10.46 -11.90 -7.46
N VAL A 300 11.33 -11.68 -6.50
CA VAL A 300 11.75 -10.36 -6.03
C VAL A 300 13.25 -10.24 -5.93
N SER A 301 13.77 -9.01 -5.97
CA SER A 301 15.19 -8.73 -5.80
C SER A 301 15.46 -8.01 -4.47
N ALA A 302 16.44 -8.48 -3.71
CA ALA A 302 16.86 -7.86 -2.46
C ALA A 302 18.36 -8.09 -2.22
N ARG A 303 19.08 -7.07 -1.76
CA ARG A 303 20.52 -7.15 -1.41
C ARG A 303 21.39 -7.78 -2.51
N GLY A 304 21.12 -7.49 -3.78
CA GLY A 304 21.89 -8.05 -4.89
C GLY A 304 21.60 -9.53 -5.19
N LEU A 305 20.52 -10.10 -4.66
CA LEU A 305 20.06 -11.47 -4.85
C LEU A 305 18.64 -11.49 -5.39
N LEU A 306 18.26 -12.57 -6.11
CA LEU A 306 16.88 -12.85 -6.51
C LEU A 306 16.27 -13.88 -5.56
N TYR A 307 15.00 -13.73 -5.23
CA TYR A 307 14.26 -14.66 -4.36
C TYR A 307 13.01 -15.16 -5.09
N ALA A 308 12.92 -16.48 -5.29
CA ALA A 308 11.76 -17.16 -5.86
C ALA A 308 10.95 -17.82 -4.74
N LEU A 309 9.68 -17.49 -4.65
CA LEU A 309 8.81 -17.83 -3.51
C LEU A 309 7.57 -18.61 -3.96
N GLY A 310 7.34 -19.77 -3.37
CA GLY A 310 6.12 -20.53 -3.59
C GLY A 310 5.92 -21.03 -5.01
N GLY A 311 4.66 -21.00 -5.45
CA GLY A 311 4.23 -21.47 -6.78
C GLY A 311 3.77 -22.93 -6.80
N ARG A 312 3.61 -23.45 -8.01
CA ARG A 312 3.22 -24.85 -8.26
C ARG A 312 4.31 -25.61 -9.01
N ASP A 313 4.58 -26.82 -8.54
CA ASP A 313 5.43 -27.80 -9.20
C ASP A 313 4.57 -29.03 -9.54
N GLY A 314 4.12 -29.11 -10.78
CA GLY A 314 3.11 -30.10 -11.14
C GLY A 314 1.75 -29.78 -10.51
N ASN A 315 1.16 -30.74 -9.82
CA ASN A 315 -0.12 -30.58 -9.13
C ASN A 315 0.02 -30.10 -7.68
N CYS A 316 1.26 -29.97 -7.20
CA CYS A 316 1.52 -29.60 -5.81
C CYS A 316 1.80 -28.09 -5.69
N THR A 317 1.10 -27.45 -4.75
CA THR A 317 1.45 -26.12 -4.28
C THR A 317 2.61 -26.21 -3.29
N THR A 318 3.54 -25.28 -3.34
CA THR A 318 4.75 -25.33 -2.50
C THR A 318 4.91 -24.08 -1.63
N ASN A 319 5.46 -24.30 -0.45
CA ASN A 319 5.92 -23.22 0.44
C ASN A 319 7.44 -23.00 0.35
N THR A 320 8.14 -23.75 -0.52
CA THR A 320 9.59 -23.61 -0.64
C THR A 320 9.97 -22.27 -1.23
N ALA A 321 11.09 -21.75 -0.78
CA ALA A 321 11.70 -20.54 -1.30
C ALA A 321 13.19 -20.77 -1.56
N GLU A 322 13.74 -20.10 -2.57
CA GLU A 322 15.15 -20.20 -2.95
C GLU A 322 15.66 -18.84 -3.43
N PHE A 323 16.96 -18.57 -3.25
CA PHE A 323 17.59 -17.37 -3.78
C PHE A 323 18.66 -17.70 -4.81
N TYR A 324 18.87 -16.78 -5.74
CA TYR A 324 19.93 -16.81 -6.74
C TYR A 324 20.94 -15.71 -6.47
N ASP A 325 22.23 -16.08 -6.45
CA ASP A 325 23.32 -15.12 -6.38
C ASP A 325 23.98 -14.99 -7.77
N PRO A 326 23.77 -13.84 -8.47
CA PRO A 326 24.38 -13.63 -9.79
C PRO A 326 25.91 -13.70 -9.80
N ARG A 327 26.56 -13.45 -8.68
CA ARG A 327 28.05 -13.44 -8.56
C ARG A 327 28.63 -14.83 -8.66
N ASN A 328 27.93 -15.85 -8.18
CA ASN A 328 28.39 -17.24 -8.21
C ASN A 328 27.54 -18.14 -9.12
N GLY A 329 26.43 -17.62 -9.65
CA GLY A 329 25.54 -18.32 -10.55
C GLY A 329 24.81 -19.50 -9.93
N LYS A 330 24.48 -19.46 -8.63
CA LYS A 330 23.84 -20.58 -7.92
C LYS A 330 22.50 -20.21 -7.30
N TRP A 331 21.59 -21.19 -7.34
CA TRP A 331 20.35 -21.18 -6.55
C TRP A 331 20.53 -21.99 -5.28
N GLU A 332 20.09 -21.42 -4.14
CA GLU A 332 20.15 -22.06 -2.82
C GLU A 332 18.78 -21.90 -2.11
N TYR A 333 18.36 -22.97 -1.41
CA TYR A 333 17.13 -22.89 -0.63
C TYR A 333 17.29 -21.98 0.61
N ILE A 334 16.23 -21.26 0.93
CA ILE A 334 16.07 -20.61 2.23
C ILE A 334 14.98 -21.36 3.03
N PRO A 335 14.83 -21.09 4.33
CA PRO A 335 13.73 -21.64 5.10
C PRO A 335 12.40 -21.44 4.36
N PRO A 336 11.53 -22.47 4.33
CA PRO A 336 10.26 -22.39 3.63
C PRO A 336 9.30 -21.43 4.34
N MET A 337 8.36 -20.85 3.60
CA MET A 337 7.20 -20.16 4.16
C MET A 337 6.39 -21.14 5.05
N LYS A 338 5.59 -20.64 5.95
CA LYS A 338 4.70 -21.46 6.78
C LYS A 338 3.55 -22.04 5.94
N THR A 339 3.05 -21.25 4.97
CA THR A 339 1.90 -21.62 4.12
C THR A 339 2.34 -21.89 2.69
N CYS A 340 1.82 -22.96 2.10
CA CYS A 340 1.97 -23.19 0.66
C CYS A 340 1.18 -22.12 -0.11
N ARG A 341 1.78 -21.49 -1.15
CA ARG A 341 1.14 -20.41 -1.90
C ARG A 341 1.50 -20.46 -3.38
N TYR A 342 0.49 -20.41 -4.26
CA TYR A 342 0.65 -20.07 -5.66
C TYR A 342 -0.25 -18.88 -5.99
N GLU A 343 0.00 -18.16 -7.11
CA GLU A 343 -0.67 -16.90 -7.42
C GLU A 343 -0.55 -15.86 -6.29
N LEU A 344 0.53 -15.95 -5.52
CA LEU A 344 0.88 -14.97 -4.52
C LEU A 344 1.54 -13.77 -5.20
N THR A 345 1.47 -12.63 -4.55
CA THR A 345 2.33 -11.50 -4.87
C THR A 345 3.39 -11.31 -3.78
N ALA A 346 4.54 -10.75 -4.17
CA ALA A 346 5.59 -10.45 -3.22
C ALA A 346 6.28 -9.12 -3.57
N PHE A 347 6.82 -8.47 -2.55
CA PHE A 347 7.63 -7.26 -2.69
C PHE A 347 8.66 -7.18 -1.57
N VAL A 348 9.60 -6.26 -1.71
CA VAL A 348 10.63 -5.98 -0.71
C VAL A 348 10.38 -4.62 -0.11
N LEU A 349 10.36 -4.56 1.22
CA LEU A 349 10.22 -3.32 1.95
C LEU A 349 11.06 -3.41 3.23
N ASN A 350 11.83 -2.35 3.54
CA ASN A 350 12.68 -2.28 4.73
C ASN A 350 13.54 -3.51 4.97
N ASN A 351 14.15 -4.04 3.91
CA ASN A 351 15.02 -5.19 4.01
C ASN A 351 14.32 -6.51 4.44
N GLU A 352 13.02 -6.57 4.23
CA GLU A 352 12.19 -7.75 4.43
C GLU A 352 11.41 -8.08 3.15
N ILE A 353 11.20 -9.37 2.88
CA ILE A 353 10.41 -9.85 1.76
C ILE A 353 9.03 -10.21 2.27
N TYR A 354 7.99 -9.63 1.69
CA TYR A 354 6.60 -9.91 2.01
C TYR A 354 6.00 -10.84 0.97
N ALA A 355 5.37 -11.94 1.42
CA ALA A 355 4.59 -12.86 0.61
C ALA A 355 3.11 -12.69 0.98
N ILE A 356 2.29 -12.27 0.03
CA ILE A 356 0.92 -11.82 0.26
C ILE A 356 -0.06 -12.71 -0.49
N GLY A 357 -1.09 -13.16 0.21
CA GLY A 357 -2.22 -13.85 -0.36
C GLY A 357 -1.84 -15.11 -1.14
N GLY A 358 -2.45 -15.29 -2.28
CA GLY A 358 -2.32 -16.48 -3.10
C GLY A 358 -3.37 -17.54 -2.78
N HIS A 359 -3.10 -18.78 -3.17
CA HIS A 359 -3.99 -19.93 -2.98
C HIS A 359 -3.19 -21.13 -2.46
N ASP A 360 -3.68 -21.84 -1.46
CA ASP A 360 -2.98 -22.99 -0.86
C ASP A 360 -3.34 -24.35 -1.49
N SER A 361 -4.14 -24.37 -2.53
CA SER A 361 -4.83 -25.45 -3.23
C SER A 361 -6.23 -25.77 -2.70
N SER A 362 -6.60 -25.27 -1.53
CA SER A 362 -7.94 -25.45 -0.95
C SER A 362 -8.68 -24.11 -0.88
N ASN A 363 -7.98 -23.05 -0.48
CA ASN A 363 -8.57 -21.74 -0.20
C ASN A 363 -7.73 -20.61 -0.80
N ARG A 364 -8.39 -19.51 -1.16
CA ARG A 364 -7.73 -18.21 -1.33
C ARG A 364 -7.24 -17.73 0.02
N LEU A 365 -6.17 -16.96 0.03
CA LEU A 365 -5.51 -16.53 1.25
C LEU A 365 -5.58 -15.01 1.43
N SER A 366 -5.95 -14.58 2.64
CA SER A 366 -5.75 -13.20 3.10
C SER A 366 -4.44 -13.04 3.87
N SER A 367 -3.85 -14.17 4.32
CA SER A 367 -2.66 -14.17 5.16
C SER A 367 -1.43 -13.62 4.47
N VAL A 368 -0.56 -12.98 5.25
CA VAL A 368 0.70 -12.38 4.83
C VAL A 368 1.82 -12.90 5.71
N GLU A 369 2.92 -13.32 5.08
CA GLU A 369 4.15 -13.70 5.77
C GLU A 369 5.28 -12.78 5.34
N LYS A 370 6.21 -12.47 6.24
CA LYS A 370 7.43 -11.76 5.89
C LYS A 370 8.69 -12.53 6.27
N TYR A 371 9.67 -12.46 5.40
CA TYR A 371 11.01 -13.03 5.58
C TYR A 371 11.99 -11.93 5.95
N ASN A 372 12.58 -12.04 7.13
CA ASN A 372 13.63 -11.12 7.55
C ASN A 372 14.99 -11.60 6.99
N LEU A 373 15.62 -10.73 6.18
CA LEU A 373 16.88 -11.05 5.50
C LEU A 373 18.09 -11.16 6.43
N ASP A 374 18.02 -10.63 7.65
CA ASP A 374 19.09 -10.70 8.65
C ASP A 374 18.97 -11.98 9.49
N THR A 375 17.78 -12.21 10.06
CA THR A 375 17.52 -13.39 10.92
C THR A 375 17.24 -14.66 10.14
N LYS A 376 16.95 -14.55 8.84
CA LYS A 376 16.59 -15.65 7.93
C LYS A 376 15.36 -16.44 8.41
N THR A 377 14.36 -15.74 8.93
CA THR A 377 13.14 -16.36 9.47
C THR A 377 11.89 -15.77 8.86
N TRP A 378 10.87 -16.63 8.68
CA TRP A 378 9.52 -16.24 8.31
C TRP A 378 8.65 -15.99 9.54
N ILE A 379 7.91 -14.88 9.54
CA ILE A 379 6.91 -14.57 10.55
C ILE A 379 5.59 -14.17 9.90
N ASP A 380 4.48 -14.51 10.54
CA ASP A 380 3.16 -14.02 10.13
C ASP A 380 3.02 -12.56 10.52
N VAL A 381 2.38 -11.80 9.66
CA VAL A 381 2.03 -10.41 9.90
C VAL A 381 0.52 -10.21 9.69
N LEU A 382 0.03 -8.99 9.84
CA LEU A 382 -1.39 -8.70 9.67
C LEU A 382 -1.88 -9.14 8.30
N SER A 383 -2.99 -9.88 8.29
CA SER A 383 -3.65 -10.33 7.06
C SER A 383 -4.32 -9.17 6.31
N MET A 384 -4.53 -9.35 5.02
CA MET A 384 -5.40 -8.46 4.22
C MET A 384 -6.86 -8.57 4.71
N ASN A 385 -7.66 -7.56 4.40
CA ASN A 385 -9.09 -7.55 4.72
C ASN A 385 -9.89 -8.59 3.90
N GLU A 386 -9.37 -8.97 2.74
CA GLU A 386 -9.99 -9.91 1.81
C GLU A 386 -8.98 -10.95 1.34
N GLU A 387 -9.47 -12.12 1.00
CA GLU A 387 -8.69 -13.19 0.37
C GLU A 387 -8.42 -12.81 -1.09
N ARG A 388 -7.15 -12.88 -1.52
CA ARG A 388 -6.72 -12.50 -2.87
C ARG A 388 -5.74 -13.52 -3.45
N CYS A 389 -5.98 -13.93 -4.71
CA CYS A 389 -5.01 -14.72 -5.48
C CYS A 389 -4.95 -14.18 -6.92
N GLY A 390 -3.78 -14.20 -7.54
CA GLY A 390 -3.58 -13.64 -8.88
C GLY A 390 -3.55 -12.11 -8.93
N GLY A 391 -3.55 -11.44 -7.77
CA GLY A 391 -3.35 -10.00 -7.68
C GLY A 391 -1.89 -9.59 -7.84
N SER A 392 -1.66 -8.29 -7.95
CA SER A 392 -0.32 -7.69 -7.98
C SER A 392 -0.15 -6.71 -6.83
N ALA A 393 1.06 -6.58 -6.31
CA ALA A 393 1.40 -5.59 -5.31
C ALA A 393 2.62 -4.77 -5.71
N CYS A 394 2.62 -3.51 -5.30
CA CYS A 394 3.77 -2.63 -5.45
C CYS A 394 3.91 -1.73 -4.21
N VAL A 395 5.06 -1.10 -4.10
CA VAL A 395 5.34 -0.14 -3.03
C VAL A 395 5.50 1.25 -3.66
N VAL A 396 4.68 2.19 -3.23
CA VAL A 396 4.75 3.61 -3.64
C VAL A 396 4.69 4.47 -2.39
N ASP A 397 5.64 5.39 -2.23
CA ASP A 397 5.77 6.27 -1.05
C ASP A 397 5.78 5.51 0.30
N GLY A 398 6.39 4.31 0.32
CA GLY A 398 6.44 3.45 1.51
C GLY A 398 5.14 2.72 1.84
N LEU A 399 4.11 2.90 1.02
CA LEU A 399 2.82 2.22 1.14
C LEU A 399 2.75 1.01 0.22
N ILE A 400 2.13 -0.04 0.71
CA ILE A 400 1.87 -1.25 -0.06
C ILE A 400 0.51 -1.13 -0.72
N TRP A 401 0.48 -1.23 -2.03
CA TRP A 401 -0.72 -1.23 -2.83
C TRP A 401 -0.93 -2.62 -3.41
N VAL A 402 -2.12 -3.20 -3.19
CA VAL A 402 -2.51 -4.51 -3.73
C VAL A 402 -3.71 -4.32 -4.64
N PHE A 403 -3.62 -4.84 -5.87
CA PHE A 403 -4.64 -4.70 -6.90
C PHE A 403 -5.08 -6.07 -7.41
N GLY A 404 -6.38 -6.23 -7.68
CA GLY A 404 -6.96 -7.42 -8.25
C GLY A 404 -6.96 -8.63 -7.29
N GLY A 405 -7.16 -9.82 -7.84
CA GLY A 405 -7.19 -11.09 -7.13
C GLY A 405 -8.59 -11.62 -6.89
#